data_0a3294b8425f1cb64c2d2ed572f3e48c
#
_entry.id   0a3294b8425f1cb64c2d2ed572f3e48c
#
_cell.length_a   1.000
_cell.length_b   1.000
_cell.length_c   1.000
_cell.angle_alpha   90.00
_cell.angle_beta   90.00
_cell.angle_gamma   90.00
#
_symmetry.space_group_name_H-M   'P 1'
#
loop_
_entity.id
_entity.type
_entity.pdbx_description
1 polymer ?
#
loop_
_entity_poly.entity_id
_entity_poly.type
_entity_poly.pdbx_seq_one_letter_code
_entity_poly.pdbx_strand_id
1 'polypeptide(L)'
;MVDERFDELLHTLCADYRVHNSLNLEARTNSNIKRGLRNDDGTGVMVGCTAVGNVLGYTIEDGERVPMPGRLIYRGYDLSDLVDGYIREQRFGFPEVAYLLLFGHLPDQEQYDMFKRLLHDFTDLPQNFTEDMILKNPSHNVMNKLGRSVLALYSCDPDPDSLSVENMMRQSIELIARFPVIAAYAYVVKRHYFDNDSLYLHRPEPELSTAENFLRMIRPDKHFTQEEARLLDLCLVCHAEHGGGNNSTFTCRSVSSTGTDTYSAIAAAVGSLKGPKHGGANRQVLAQFSLIKQTVRDWKDDDAVADCVGRILRRELGDGSGLIYGMGHAVYTLSDPRTVILRQSARTLAAQRGMLDELELMEAVERVTPRVFAEITGHEKVMCANVDMYSGLIYQMLDIPPDLFTPLFAVARITGWCAHRMEEVLTGGRLYRPAYKSLTRHREYIPMAARTYRKNPLPAEKRD
;
A
#
# COMPACT_ATOMS: atom_id res chain seq x y z
N MET A 1 -33.89 -2.32 -15.54
CA MET A 1 -33.81 -3.64 -16.19
C MET A 1 -32.68 -3.53 -17.21
N VAL A 2 -31.52 -4.11 -16.91
CA VAL A 2 -30.50 -4.36 -17.92
C VAL A 2 -31.12 -5.40 -18.84
N ASP A 3 -31.08 -5.12 -20.14
CA ASP A 3 -31.76 -5.91 -21.16
C ASP A 3 -31.15 -7.34 -21.14
N GLU A 4 -31.94 -8.38 -20.80
CA GLU A 4 -31.52 -9.80 -20.79
C GLU A 4 -30.78 -10.17 -22.08
N ARG A 5 -31.16 -9.57 -23.19
CA ARG A 5 -30.50 -9.71 -24.48
C ARG A 5 -29.08 -9.16 -24.50
N PHE A 6 -28.78 -8.09 -23.72
CA PHE A 6 -27.42 -7.55 -23.57
C PHE A 6 -26.53 -8.53 -22.81
N ASP A 7 -27.03 -9.09 -21.71
CA ASP A 7 -26.30 -10.05 -20.91
C ASP A 7 -25.98 -11.34 -21.70
N GLU A 8 -26.94 -11.84 -22.51
CA GLU A 8 -26.74 -13.01 -23.38
C GLU A 8 -25.67 -12.74 -24.45
N LEU A 9 -25.72 -11.58 -25.11
CA LEU A 9 -24.70 -11.16 -26.09
C LEU A 9 -23.31 -11.02 -25.44
N LEU A 10 -23.24 -10.39 -24.28
CA LEU A 10 -21.99 -10.22 -23.55
C LEU A 10 -21.42 -11.59 -23.11
N HIS A 11 -22.26 -12.48 -22.61
CA HIS A 11 -21.85 -13.83 -22.24
C HIS A 11 -21.27 -14.61 -23.42
N THR A 12 -21.92 -14.51 -24.61
CA THR A 12 -21.44 -15.14 -25.84
C THR A 12 -20.07 -14.59 -26.26
N LEU A 13 -19.88 -13.28 -26.23
CA LEU A 13 -18.59 -12.63 -26.54
C LEU A 13 -17.51 -13.01 -25.53
N CYS A 14 -17.85 -13.11 -24.23
CA CYS A 14 -16.91 -13.53 -23.19
C CYS A 14 -16.49 -14.99 -23.35
N ALA A 15 -17.41 -15.88 -23.78
CA ALA A 15 -17.09 -17.28 -24.09
C ALA A 15 -16.11 -17.39 -25.25
N ASP A 16 -16.35 -16.64 -26.34
CA ASP A 16 -15.45 -16.56 -27.50
C ASP A 16 -14.08 -15.98 -27.11
N TYR A 17 -14.03 -14.92 -26.28
CA TYR A 17 -12.81 -14.37 -25.75
C TYR A 17 -11.96 -15.41 -25.01
N ARG A 18 -12.55 -16.21 -24.13
CA ARG A 18 -11.83 -17.25 -23.35
C ARG A 18 -11.16 -18.29 -24.24
N VAL A 19 -11.84 -18.70 -25.32
CA VAL A 19 -11.31 -19.69 -26.29
C VAL A 19 -10.09 -19.13 -27.03
N HIS A 20 -10.14 -17.87 -27.46
CA HIS A 20 -9.11 -17.29 -28.34
C HIS A 20 -7.98 -16.60 -27.60
N ASN A 21 -8.13 -16.30 -26.31
CA ASN A 21 -7.18 -15.51 -25.53
C ASN A 21 -6.50 -16.31 -24.40
N SER A 22 -6.52 -17.64 -24.42
CA SER A 22 -5.73 -18.48 -23.51
C SER A 22 -4.24 -18.34 -23.83
N LEU A 23 -3.44 -17.83 -22.87
CA LEU A 23 -1.98 -17.79 -23.03
C LEU A 23 -1.41 -19.18 -22.71
N ASN A 24 -0.66 -19.76 -23.66
CA ASN A 24 0.10 -20.97 -23.37
C ASN A 24 1.21 -20.66 -22.35
N LEU A 25 1.02 -21.14 -21.11
CA LEU A 25 1.97 -20.92 -20.02
C LEU A 25 3.30 -21.66 -20.23
N GLU A 26 3.32 -22.78 -20.97
CA GLU A 26 4.54 -23.55 -21.28
C GLU A 26 5.49 -22.75 -22.20
N ALA A 27 4.96 -21.95 -23.11
CA ALA A 27 5.75 -21.05 -23.95
C ALA A 27 6.48 -19.95 -23.14
N ARG A 28 6.06 -19.71 -21.89
CA ARG A 28 6.71 -18.76 -20.97
C ARG A 28 7.93 -19.35 -20.27
N THR A 29 7.98 -20.67 -20.05
CA THR A 29 9.06 -21.33 -19.30
C THR A 29 10.36 -21.43 -20.09
N ASN A 30 10.28 -21.42 -21.42
CA ASN A 30 11.44 -21.50 -22.33
C ASN A 30 12.01 -20.14 -22.75
N SER A 31 11.54 -19.05 -22.18
CA SER A 31 12.01 -17.70 -22.48
C SER A 31 12.55 -17.02 -21.22
N ASN A 32 13.67 -16.33 -21.34
CA ASN A 32 14.27 -15.55 -20.25
C ASN A 32 13.39 -14.34 -19.84
N ILE A 33 12.09 -14.60 -19.56
CA ILE A 33 11.10 -13.59 -19.18
C ILE A 33 11.09 -13.48 -17.66
N LYS A 34 11.42 -12.31 -17.14
CA LYS A 34 11.44 -12.02 -15.71
C LYS A 34 10.04 -11.68 -15.21
N ARG A 35 9.32 -12.67 -14.66
CA ARG A 35 7.97 -12.52 -14.14
C ARG A 35 7.95 -11.55 -12.95
N GLY A 36 7.06 -10.54 -12.99
CA GLY A 36 6.96 -9.55 -11.94
C GLY A 36 8.26 -8.78 -11.70
N LEU A 37 9.12 -8.66 -12.73
CA LEU A 37 10.44 -8.04 -12.64
C LEU A 37 11.33 -8.70 -11.57
N ARG A 38 11.27 -10.06 -11.49
CA ARG A 38 12.11 -10.88 -10.60
C ARG A 38 13.04 -11.77 -11.39
N ASN A 39 14.27 -11.89 -10.92
CA ASN A 39 15.24 -12.87 -11.38
C ASN A 39 14.86 -14.27 -10.86
N ASP A 40 15.49 -15.30 -11.39
CA ASP A 40 15.19 -16.69 -11.05
C ASP A 40 15.59 -17.03 -9.60
N ASP A 41 16.57 -16.33 -9.05
CA ASP A 41 16.98 -16.36 -7.64
C ASP A 41 16.04 -15.58 -6.70
N GLY A 42 15.00 -14.94 -7.25
CA GLY A 42 14.04 -14.13 -6.52
C GLY A 42 14.49 -12.69 -6.21
N THR A 43 15.66 -12.25 -6.67
CA THR A 43 16.08 -10.84 -6.58
C THR A 43 15.26 -9.96 -7.53
N GLY A 44 15.16 -8.66 -7.25
CA GLY A 44 14.54 -7.72 -8.17
C GLY A 44 15.42 -7.45 -9.40
N VAL A 45 14.78 -7.31 -10.56
CA VAL A 45 15.47 -6.79 -11.74
C VAL A 45 15.83 -5.32 -11.49
N MET A 46 17.11 -4.97 -11.67
CA MET A 46 17.58 -3.59 -11.53
C MET A 46 17.07 -2.75 -12.71
N VAL A 47 16.18 -1.81 -12.43
CA VAL A 47 15.52 -0.97 -13.46
C VAL A 47 15.86 0.50 -13.36
N GLY A 48 16.53 0.92 -12.28
CA GLY A 48 16.92 2.33 -12.07
C GLY A 48 17.68 2.53 -10.77
N CYS A 49 18.09 3.78 -10.54
CA CYS A 49 18.75 4.24 -9.32
C CYS A 49 17.86 5.22 -8.58
N THR A 50 18.03 5.33 -7.26
CA THR A 50 17.33 6.29 -6.42
C THR A 50 18.19 6.71 -5.23
N ALA A 51 18.08 7.98 -4.84
CA ALA A 51 18.60 8.51 -3.59
C ALA A 51 17.51 8.70 -2.52
N VAL A 52 16.24 8.37 -2.82
CA VAL A 52 15.11 8.61 -1.91
C VAL A 52 15.06 7.59 -0.79
N GLY A 53 15.20 6.31 -1.11
CA GLY A 53 15.12 5.26 -0.11
C GLY A 53 15.87 4.00 -0.51
N ASN A 54 16.26 3.20 0.48
CA ASN A 54 16.91 1.91 0.27
C ASN A 54 16.32 0.85 1.20
N VAL A 55 16.09 -0.34 0.66
CA VAL A 55 15.47 -1.48 1.36
C VAL A 55 16.44 -2.64 1.31
N LEU A 56 17.01 -3.01 2.45
CA LEU A 56 18.03 -4.05 2.56
C LEU A 56 17.50 -5.18 3.46
N GLY A 57 17.64 -6.43 3.04
CA GLY A 57 17.22 -7.60 3.79
C GLY A 57 18.13 -8.81 3.53
N TYR A 58 19.14 -8.65 2.70
CA TYR A 58 20.17 -9.64 2.40
C TYR A 58 21.42 -8.96 1.82
N THR A 59 22.54 -9.62 1.93
CA THR A 59 23.79 -9.32 1.18
C THR A 59 24.00 -10.35 0.07
N ILE A 60 24.94 -10.05 -0.83
CA ILE A 60 25.42 -11.02 -1.80
C ILE A 60 26.87 -11.32 -1.44
N GLU A 61 27.15 -12.57 -1.06
CA GLU A 61 28.48 -13.08 -0.73
C GLU A 61 28.76 -14.28 -1.61
N ASP A 62 29.87 -14.25 -2.34
CA ASP A 62 30.27 -15.30 -3.31
C ASP A 62 29.17 -15.65 -4.35
N GLY A 63 28.31 -14.68 -4.68
CA GLY A 63 27.20 -14.86 -5.63
C GLY A 63 25.91 -15.42 -5.02
N GLU A 64 25.91 -15.73 -3.73
CA GLU A 64 24.74 -16.23 -3.00
C GLU A 64 24.10 -15.18 -2.12
N ARG A 65 22.79 -15.32 -1.90
CA ARG A 65 22.04 -14.42 -1.00
C ARG A 65 22.23 -14.86 0.46
N VAL A 66 22.84 -14.00 1.25
CA VAL A 66 22.99 -14.19 2.68
C VAL A 66 21.94 -13.33 3.42
N PRO A 67 21.02 -13.96 4.18
CA PRO A 67 20.02 -13.24 4.96
C PRO A 67 20.64 -12.30 6.00
N MET A 68 20.07 -11.12 6.16
CA MET A 68 20.47 -10.16 7.19
C MET A 68 19.22 -9.51 7.84
N PRO A 69 19.36 -8.93 9.05
CA PRO A 69 18.31 -8.08 9.61
C PRO A 69 17.93 -6.97 8.63
N GLY A 70 16.63 -6.77 8.45
CA GLY A 70 16.15 -5.77 7.51
C GLY A 70 16.52 -4.36 7.93
N ARG A 71 16.88 -3.54 6.94
CA ARG A 71 17.11 -2.09 7.12
C ARG A 71 16.26 -1.33 6.12
N LEU A 72 15.64 -0.26 6.58
CA LEU A 72 14.93 0.71 5.73
C LEU A 72 15.59 2.06 5.94
N ILE A 73 16.04 2.63 4.84
CA ILE A 73 16.86 3.84 4.84
C ILE A 73 16.13 4.93 4.07
N TYR A 74 15.90 6.07 4.71
CA TYR A 74 15.31 7.27 4.11
C TYR A 74 16.40 8.30 3.89
N ARG A 75 16.73 8.63 2.64
CA ARG A 75 17.77 9.62 2.29
C ARG A 75 19.10 9.42 3.03
N GLY A 76 19.50 8.18 3.28
CA GLY A 76 20.75 7.83 3.96
C GLY A 76 20.63 7.61 5.48
N TYR A 77 19.49 7.91 6.10
CA TYR A 77 19.23 7.70 7.52
C TYR A 77 18.45 6.41 7.76
N ASP A 78 18.87 5.60 8.71
CA ASP A 78 18.11 4.42 9.13
C ASP A 78 16.77 4.83 9.74
N LEU A 79 15.71 4.10 9.41
CA LEU A 79 14.38 4.34 9.98
C LEU A 79 14.37 4.27 11.50
N SER A 80 15.10 3.31 12.08
CA SER A 80 15.21 3.16 13.55
C SER A 80 15.86 4.40 14.19
N ASP A 81 16.92 4.93 13.59
CA ASP A 81 17.60 6.11 14.14
C ASP A 81 16.69 7.35 14.07
N LEU A 82 15.93 7.51 12.99
CA LEU A 82 14.94 8.58 12.85
C LEU A 82 13.86 8.46 13.93
N VAL A 83 13.31 7.25 14.11
CA VAL A 83 12.26 6.98 15.11
C VAL A 83 12.78 7.24 16.52
N ASP A 84 13.94 6.73 16.89
CA ASP A 84 14.55 6.94 18.19
C ASP A 84 14.83 8.42 18.46
N GLY A 85 15.20 9.17 17.39
CA GLY A 85 15.47 10.59 17.46
C GLY A 85 14.24 11.39 17.90
N TYR A 86 13.18 11.36 17.11
CA TYR A 86 12.00 12.18 17.39
C TYR A 86 11.21 11.70 18.63
N ILE A 87 11.22 10.39 18.95
CA ILE A 87 10.62 9.88 20.19
C ILE A 87 11.34 10.43 21.43
N ARG A 88 12.68 10.42 21.42
CA ARG A 88 13.49 10.97 22.52
C ARG A 88 13.23 12.46 22.72
N GLU A 89 13.02 13.19 21.65
CA GLU A 89 12.69 14.61 21.66
C GLU A 89 11.21 14.90 21.89
N GLN A 90 10.39 13.86 22.05
CA GLN A 90 8.94 13.96 22.25
C GLN A 90 8.19 14.74 21.15
N ARG A 91 8.68 14.67 19.92
CA ARG A 91 8.08 15.31 18.73
C ARG A 91 7.24 14.32 17.91
N PHE A 92 6.43 14.86 17.01
CA PHE A 92 5.84 14.09 15.91
C PHE A 92 6.87 13.94 14.78
N GLY A 93 7.08 12.71 14.29
CA GLY A 93 8.13 12.39 13.32
C GLY A 93 7.70 12.57 11.87
N PHE A 94 6.41 12.47 11.56
CA PHE A 94 5.96 12.48 10.17
C PHE A 94 6.31 13.77 9.41
N PRO A 95 6.16 14.99 9.95
CA PRO A 95 6.59 16.20 9.24
C PRO A 95 8.08 16.24 8.94
N GLU A 96 8.94 15.77 9.87
CA GLU A 96 10.39 15.71 9.66
C GLU A 96 10.74 14.70 8.56
N VAL A 97 10.14 13.53 8.59
CA VAL A 97 10.34 12.50 7.55
C VAL A 97 9.83 12.98 6.19
N ALA A 98 8.70 13.68 6.15
CA ALA A 98 8.17 14.27 4.92
C ALA A 98 9.14 15.31 4.35
N TYR A 99 9.69 16.17 5.19
CA TYR A 99 10.72 17.12 4.79
C TYR A 99 11.97 16.40 4.27
N LEU A 100 12.50 15.45 5.04
CA LEU A 100 13.69 14.67 4.67
C LEU A 100 13.53 14.02 3.29
N LEU A 101 12.42 13.35 3.05
CA LEU A 101 12.17 12.67 1.77
C LEU A 101 12.09 13.63 0.59
N LEU A 102 11.45 14.80 0.75
CA LEU A 102 11.33 15.80 -0.30
C LEU A 102 12.63 16.55 -0.56
N PHE A 103 13.28 17.04 0.49
CA PHE A 103 14.43 17.96 0.37
C PHE A 103 15.80 17.25 0.44
N GLY A 104 15.85 16.00 0.91
CA GLY A 104 17.08 15.19 0.90
C GLY A 104 18.00 15.38 2.10
N HIS A 105 17.63 16.17 3.08
CA HIS A 105 18.35 16.38 4.34
C HIS A 105 17.37 16.61 5.50
N LEU A 106 17.83 16.41 6.73
CA LEU A 106 17.04 16.73 7.92
C LEU A 106 16.85 18.26 8.06
N PRO A 107 15.65 18.73 8.44
CA PRO A 107 15.41 20.14 8.69
C PRO A 107 16.11 20.60 9.96
N ASP A 108 16.59 21.85 9.97
CA ASP A 108 16.81 22.56 11.22
C ASP A 108 15.47 23.03 11.82
N GLN A 109 15.52 23.66 13.00
CA GLN A 109 14.30 24.07 13.71
C GLN A 109 13.45 25.08 12.91
N GLU A 110 14.11 26.03 12.24
CA GLU A 110 13.42 27.06 11.43
C GLU A 110 12.74 26.42 10.20
N GLN A 111 13.44 25.52 9.51
CA GLN A 111 12.94 24.77 8.35
C GLN A 111 11.78 23.85 8.76
N TYR A 112 11.91 23.16 9.90
CA TYR A 112 10.86 22.31 10.44
C TYR A 112 9.58 23.10 10.73
N ASP A 113 9.69 24.24 11.42
CA ASP A 113 8.55 25.07 11.77
C ASP A 113 7.93 25.73 10.53
N MET A 114 8.74 26.14 9.55
CA MET A 114 8.27 26.64 8.26
C MET A 114 7.50 25.56 7.50
N PHE A 115 8.04 24.35 7.42
CA PHE A 115 7.39 23.24 6.71
C PHE A 115 6.07 22.83 7.35
N LYS A 116 6.01 22.79 8.68
CA LYS A 116 4.74 22.54 9.40
C LYS A 116 3.68 23.60 9.07
N ARG A 117 4.07 24.87 9.02
CA ARG A 117 3.13 25.96 8.63
C ARG A 117 2.64 25.75 7.20
N LEU A 118 3.55 25.44 6.25
CA LEU A 118 3.14 25.16 4.86
C LEU A 118 2.19 23.97 4.75
N LEU A 119 2.47 22.87 5.47
CA LEU A 119 1.55 21.73 5.51
C LEU A 119 0.18 22.15 6.04
N HIS A 120 0.13 22.98 7.08
CA HIS A 120 -1.13 23.48 7.60
C HIS A 120 -1.85 24.40 6.60
N ASP A 121 -1.17 25.39 6.04
CA ASP A 121 -1.76 26.37 5.13
C ASP A 121 -2.37 25.72 3.87
N PHE A 122 -1.84 24.54 3.48
CA PHE A 122 -2.33 23.77 2.34
C PHE A 122 -3.35 22.67 2.69
N THR A 123 -3.80 22.55 3.94
CA THR A 123 -4.83 21.55 4.29
C THR A 123 -6.21 21.87 3.74
N ASP A 124 -6.50 23.15 3.51
CA ASP A 124 -7.78 23.54 2.95
C ASP A 124 -7.95 23.01 1.53
N LEU A 125 -9.12 22.41 1.29
CA LEU A 125 -9.50 21.97 -0.04
C LEU A 125 -9.93 23.16 -0.89
N PRO A 126 -9.77 23.11 -2.22
CA PRO A 126 -10.24 24.16 -3.11
C PRO A 126 -11.72 24.50 -2.89
N GLN A 127 -12.11 25.72 -3.26
CA GLN A 127 -13.49 26.19 -3.12
C GLN A 127 -14.49 25.21 -3.76
N ASN A 128 -15.54 24.86 -3.03
CA ASN A 128 -16.60 23.91 -3.40
C ASN A 128 -16.12 22.45 -3.64
N PHE A 129 -14.85 22.16 -3.41
CA PHE A 129 -14.31 20.81 -3.68
C PHE A 129 -14.97 19.74 -2.80
N THR A 130 -15.19 20.04 -1.53
CA THR A 130 -15.87 19.12 -0.60
C THR A 130 -17.28 18.81 -1.07
N GLU A 131 -18.06 19.83 -1.48
CA GLU A 131 -19.43 19.69 -1.94
C GLU A 131 -19.50 18.93 -3.26
N ASP A 132 -18.72 19.34 -4.25
CA ASP A 132 -18.85 18.85 -5.61
C ASP A 132 -18.15 17.49 -5.80
N MET A 133 -16.99 17.31 -5.18
CA MET A 133 -16.18 16.12 -5.41
C MET A 133 -16.35 15.06 -4.32
N ILE A 134 -16.62 15.44 -3.06
CA ILE A 134 -16.72 14.47 -1.97
C ILE A 134 -18.16 14.12 -1.65
N LEU A 135 -19.03 15.12 -1.40
CA LEU A 135 -20.41 14.92 -1.02
C LEU A 135 -21.32 14.44 -2.16
N LYS A 136 -21.31 15.11 -3.31
CA LYS A 136 -22.21 14.79 -4.44
C LYS A 136 -21.88 13.45 -5.14
N ASN A 137 -20.66 12.94 -4.97
CA ASN A 137 -20.22 11.69 -5.59
C ASN A 137 -19.64 10.73 -4.56
N PRO A 138 -20.40 10.24 -3.58
CA PRO A 138 -19.91 9.33 -2.56
C PRO A 138 -19.40 8.02 -3.19
N SER A 139 -18.56 7.28 -2.45
CA SER A 139 -18.03 6.00 -2.90
C SER A 139 -18.01 5.01 -1.75
N HIS A 140 -18.40 3.75 -2.00
CA HIS A 140 -18.21 2.66 -1.05
C HIS A 140 -16.72 2.40 -0.72
N ASN A 141 -15.81 2.86 -1.57
CA ASN A 141 -14.38 2.62 -1.43
C ASN A 141 -13.63 3.95 -1.30
N VAL A 142 -13.04 4.19 -0.12
CA VAL A 142 -12.30 5.44 0.19
C VAL A 142 -11.09 5.62 -0.73
N MET A 143 -10.36 4.55 -1.08
CA MET A 143 -9.23 4.63 -2.01
C MET A 143 -9.66 5.04 -3.43
N ASN A 144 -10.82 4.55 -3.90
CA ASN A 144 -11.38 5.02 -5.18
C ASN A 144 -11.71 6.51 -5.13
N LYS A 145 -12.30 6.96 -4.00
CA LYS A 145 -12.61 8.37 -3.80
C LYS A 145 -11.34 9.21 -3.77
N LEU A 146 -10.31 8.76 -3.06
CA LEU A 146 -9.02 9.44 -2.99
C LEU A 146 -8.40 9.62 -4.38
N GLY A 147 -8.31 8.55 -5.18
CA GLY A 147 -7.76 8.63 -6.53
C GLY A 147 -8.53 9.58 -7.47
N ARG A 148 -9.89 9.56 -7.41
CA ARG A 148 -10.73 10.51 -8.16
C ARG A 148 -10.53 11.96 -7.69
N SER A 149 -10.38 12.16 -6.39
CA SER A 149 -10.13 13.48 -5.81
C SER A 149 -8.77 14.03 -6.25
N VAL A 150 -7.73 13.19 -6.30
CA VAL A 150 -6.42 13.61 -6.82
C VAL A 150 -6.53 14.09 -8.25
N LEU A 151 -7.20 13.34 -9.15
CA LEU A 151 -7.39 13.77 -10.53
C LEU A 151 -8.23 15.07 -10.65
N ALA A 152 -9.20 15.26 -9.76
CA ALA A 152 -10.00 16.48 -9.76
C ALA A 152 -9.22 17.72 -9.32
N LEU A 153 -8.21 17.56 -8.43
CA LEU A 153 -7.34 18.66 -8.01
C LEU A 153 -6.56 19.28 -9.19
N TYR A 154 -6.28 18.51 -10.24
CA TYR A 154 -5.69 19.03 -11.49
C TYR A 154 -6.45 20.25 -12.02
N SER A 155 -7.79 20.19 -12.06
CA SER A 155 -8.63 21.28 -12.55
C SER A 155 -8.69 22.51 -11.63
N CYS A 156 -8.21 22.36 -10.39
CA CYS A 156 -8.15 23.44 -9.41
C CYS A 156 -6.77 24.10 -9.33
N ASP A 157 -5.77 23.53 -10.00
CA ASP A 157 -4.40 24.06 -10.03
C ASP A 157 -4.27 25.08 -11.17
N PRO A 158 -3.75 26.29 -10.91
CA PRO A 158 -3.54 27.29 -11.96
C PRO A 158 -2.45 26.92 -12.99
N ASP A 159 -1.52 26.01 -12.63
CA ASP A 159 -0.42 25.56 -13.50
C ASP A 159 -0.15 24.06 -13.32
N PRO A 160 -1.11 23.19 -13.71
CA PRO A 160 -1.04 21.77 -13.38
C PRO A 160 0.04 21.01 -14.14
N ASP A 161 0.42 21.45 -15.33
CA ASP A 161 1.33 20.75 -16.24
C ASP A 161 2.80 21.20 -16.14
N SER A 162 3.10 22.24 -15.36
CA SER A 162 4.47 22.73 -15.20
C SER A 162 5.32 21.73 -14.42
N LEU A 163 6.45 21.35 -15.01
CA LEU A 163 7.45 20.48 -14.44
C LEU A 163 8.61 21.25 -13.79
N SER A 164 8.45 22.54 -13.52
CA SER A 164 9.45 23.29 -12.76
C SER A 164 9.59 22.73 -11.35
N VAL A 165 10.77 22.84 -10.76
CA VAL A 165 11.04 22.34 -9.40
C VAL A 165 10.08 22.97 -8.39
N GLU A 166 9.90 24.27 -8.50
CA GLU A 166 9.05 25.07 -7.61
C GLU A 166 7.59 24.61 -7.68
N ASN A 167 7.07 24.40 -8.89
CA ASN A 167 5.68 23.98 -9.07
C ASN A 167 5.45 22.54 -8.61
N MET A 168 6.32 21.61 -8.98
CA MET A 168 6.23 20.23 -8.49
C MET A 168 6.37 20.13 -6.98
N MET A 169 7.22 20.95 -6.36
CA MET A 169 7.37 21.02 -4.90
C MET A 169 6.08 21.55 -4.25
N ARG A 170 5.51 22.65 -4.76
CA ARG A 170 4.22 23.19 -4.30
C ARG A 170 3.12 22.11 -4.38
N GLN A 171 2.96 21.49 -5.53
CA GLN A 171 1.98 20.41 -5.74
C GLN A 171 2.20 19.23 -4.77
N SER A 172 3.45 18.87 -4.51
CA SER A 172 3.81 17.80 -3.58
C SER A 172 3.39 18.14 -2.15
N ILE A 173 3.70 19.34 -1.67
CA ILE A 173 3.33 19.78 -0.31
C ILE A 173 1.81 19.88 -0.16
N GLU A 174 1.12 20.45 -1.16
CA GLU A 174 -0.34 20.51 -1.19
C GLU A 174 -0.99 19.13 -1.13
N LEU A 175 -0.49 18.15 -1.89
CA LEU A 175 -1.01 16.80 -1.87
C LEU A 175 -0.77 16.10 -0.54
N ILE A 176 0.44 16.23 0.06
CA ILE A 176 0.74 15.68 1.38
C ILE A 176 -0.20 16.24 2.44
N ALA A 177 -0.49 17.54 2.39
CA ALA A 177 -1.39 18.21 3.32
C ALA A 177 -2.87 17.81 3.13
N ARG A 178 -3.34 17.66 1.88
CA ARG A 178 -4.74 17.39 1.53
C ARG A 178 -5.13 15.92 1.63
N PHE A 179 -4.20 14.98 1.49
CA PHE A 179 -4.51 13.54 1.52
C PHE A 179 -5.22 13.09 2.79
N PRO A 180 -4.77 13.46 4.01
CA PRO A 180 -5.49 13.10 5.24
C PRO A 180 -6.91 13.68 5.27
N VAL A 181 -7.10 14.92 4.82
CA VAL A 181 -8.41 15.58 4.79
C VAL A 181 -9.36 14.87 3.82
N ILE A 182 -8.91 14.60 2.60
CA ILE A 182 -9.71 13.90 1.59
C ILE A 182 -10.07 12.50 2.07
N ALA A 183 -9.13 11.76 2.66
CA ALA A 183 -9.36 10.41 3.17
C ALA A 183 -10.37 10.40 4.32
N ALA A 184 -10.24 11.31 5.28
CA ALA A 184 -11.16 11.45 6.40
C ALA A 184 -12.57 11.84 5.93
N TYR A 185 -12.69 12.86 5.10
CA TYR A 185 -14.00 13.31 4.58
C TYR A 185 -14.66 12.24 3.71
N ALA A 186 -13.89 11.58 2.84
CA ALA A 186 -14.40 10.47 2.02
C ALA A 186 -14.95 9.33 2.88
N TYR A 187 -14.31 9.03 4.00
CA TYR A 187 -14.76 8.02 4.96
C TYR A 187 -16.06 8.44 5.66
N VAL A 188 -16.12 9.65 6.22
CA VAL A 188 -17.31 10.15 6.91
C VAL A 188 -18.51 10.24 5.96
N VAL A 189 -18.28 10.70 4.74
CA VAL A 189 -19.30 10.74 3.68
C VAL A 189 -19.76 9.34 3.27
N LYS A 190 -18.83 8.38 3.16
CA LYS A 190 -19.20 6.97 2.94
C LYS A 190 -20.11 6.45 4.03
N ARG A 191 -19.79 6.69 5.29
CA ARG A 191 -20.63 6.29 6.42
C ARG A 191 -22.03 6.92 6.39
N HIS A 192 -22.08 8.21 6.07
CA HIS A 192 -23.35 8.90 5.96
C HIS A 192 -24.27 8.30 4.88
N TYR A 193 -23.73 8.10 3.67
CA TYR A 193 -24.56 7.67 2.54
C TYR A 193 -24.87 6.18 2.50
N PHE A 194 -23.98 5.34 3.04
CA PHE A 194 -24.09 3.88 2.88
C PHE A 194 -24.29 3.12 4.20
N ASP A 195 -23.91 3.72 5.33
CA ASP A 195 -24.02 3.07 6.64
C ASP A 195 -25.07 3.77 7.54
N ASN A 196 -25.83 4.75 7.01
CA ASN A 196 -26.87 5.54 7.69
C ASN A 196 -26.37 6.30 8.94
N ASP A 197 -25.12 6.73 8.94
CA ASP A 197 -24.55 7.51 10.04
C ASP A 197 -24.75 9.02 9.86
N SER A 198 -24.63 9.77 10.94
CA SER A 198 -24.73 11.23 10.88
C SER A 198 -23.54 11.83 10.15
N LEU A 199 -23.81 12.83 9.30
CA LEU A 199 -22.75 13.56 8.62
C LEU A 199 -22.11 14.57 9.56
N TYR A 200 -20.79 14.50 9.71
CA TYR A 200 -19.96 15.52 10.35
C TYR A 200 -18.69 15.72 9.52
N LEU A 201 -18.25 16.97 9.37
CA LEU A 201 -16.99 17.28 8.70
C LEU A 201 -16.20 18.22 9.61
N HIS A 202 -15.25 17.68 10.33
CA HIS A 202 -14.38 18.45 11.21
C HIS A 202 -13.21 19.02 10.44
N ARG A 203 -13.04 20.35 10.47
CA ARG A 203 -11.90 21.01 9.84
C ARG A 203 -10.62 20.70 10.61
N PRO A 204 -9.48 20.55 9.92
CA PRO A 204 -8.18 20.49 10.58
C PRO A 204 -7.91 21.70 11.45
N GLU A 205 -7.17 21.53 12.52
CA GLU A 205 -6.72 22.62 13.40
C GLU A 205 -5.23 22.91 13.18
N PRO A 206 -4.82 24.18 13.12
CA PRO A 206 -3.45 24.59 12.75
C PRO A 206 -2.37 24.04 13.65
N GLU A 207 -2.66 23.97 14.94
CA GLU A 207 -1.70 23.58 15.98
C GLU A 207 -1.49 22.06 16.07
N LEU A 208 -2.38 21.29 15.44
CA LEU A 208 -2.35 19.83 15.50
C LEU A 208 -1.51 19.23 14.37
N SER A 209 -0.80 18.15 14.69
CA SER A 209 -0.08 17.32 13.71
C SER A 209 -1.03 16.61 12.73
N THR A 210 -0.47 16.03 11.69
CA THR A 210 -1.22 15.21 10.71
C THR A 210 -1.98 14.07 11.40
N ALA A 211 -1.34 13.37 12.34
CA ALA A 211 -1.93 12.25 13.05
C ALA A 211 -3.07 12.70 13.99
N GLU A 212 -2.88 13.77 14.74
CA GLU A 212 -3.90 14.35 15.62
C GLU A 212 -5.11 14.82 14.82
N ASN A 213 -4.89 15.59 13.77
CA ASN A 213 -5.95 16.05 12.88
C ASN A 213 -6.70 14.88 12.23
N PHE A 214 -6.01 13.83 11.82
CA PHE A 214 -6.65 12.67 11.22
C PHE A 214 -7.59 11.97 12.21
N LEU A 215 -7.15 11.67 13.44
CA LEU A 215 -7.98 11.07 14.47
C LEU A 215 -9.19 11.96 14.81
N ARG A 216 -8.96 13.25 14.95
CA ARG A 216 -10.00 14.24 15.20
C ARG A 216 -11.06 14.30 14.08
N MET A 217 -10.64 14.25 12.84
CA MET A 217 -11.54 14.32 11.69
C MET A 217 -12.42 13.08 11.51
N ILE A 218 -11.93 11.90 11.86
CA ILE A 218 -12.68 10.64 11.68
C ILE A 218 -13.59 10.30 12.87
N ARG A 219 -13.46 10.98 14.02
CA ARG A 219 -14.21 10.73 15.24
C ARG A 219 -15.31 11.77 15.44
N PRO A 220 -16.57 11.35 15.71
CA PRO A 220 -17.69 12.29 15.89
C PRO A 220 -17.47 13.31 17.01
N ASP A 221 -16.86 12.88 18.10
CA ASP A 221 -16.58 13.67 19.30
C ASP A 221 -15.27 14.47 19.25
N LYS A 222 -14.47 14.28 18.18
CA LYS A 222 -13.13 14.89 17.99
C LYS A 222 -12.07 14.43 19.01
N HIS A 223 -12.41 13.49 19.87
CA HIS A 223 -11.55 13.15 21.01
C HIS A 223 -10.45 12.13 20.62
N PHE A 224 -9.24 12.39 21.08
CA PHE A 224 -8.10 11.47 20.96
C PHE A 224 -7.11 11.73 22.12
N THR A 225 -6.27 10.76 22.41
CA THR A 225 -5.17 10.93 23.36
C THR A 225 -3.85 11.19 22.65
N GLN A 226 -2.89 11.79 23.35
CA GLN A 226 -1.55 12.03 22.78
C GLN A 226 -0.83 10.72 22.46
N GLU A 227 -1.07 9.66 23.23
CA GLU A 227 -0.51 8.33 22.96
C GLU A 227 -1.04 7.75 21.66
N GLU A 228 -2.35 7.85 21.43
CA GLU A 228 -2.98 7.44 20.16
C GLU A 228 -2.40 8.20 18.97
N ALA A 229 -2.27 9.51 19.09
CA ALA A 229 -1.75 10.36 18.03
C ALA A 229 -0.27 10.05 17.72
N ARG A 230 0.56 9.81 18.74
CA ARG A 230 1.98 9.42 18.58
C ARG A 230 2.12 8.07 17.91
N LEU A 231 1.28 7.09 18.29
CA LEU A 231 1.31 5.77 17.66
C LEU A 231 0.84 5.82 16.20
N LEU A 232 -0.16 6.65 15.88
CA LEU A 232 -0.56 6.86 14.48
C LEU A 232 0.55 7.56 13.68
N ASP A 233 1.19 8.58 14.24
CA ASP A 233 2.32 9.27 13.61
C ASP A 233 3.47 8.30 13.31
N LEU A 234 3.78 7.41 14.23
CA LEU A 234 4.77 6.34 14.02
C LEU A 234 4.38 5.43 12.85
N CYS A 235 3.10 5.07 12.72
CA CYS A 235 2.61 4.32 11.57
C CYS A 235 2.82 5.11 10.27
N LEU A 236 2.55 6.41 10.26
CA LEU A 236 2.78 7.26 9.10
C LEU A 236 4.26 7.30 8.71
N VAL A 237 5.16 7.45 9.69
CA VAL A 237 6.61 7.40 9.47
C VAL A 237 7.05 6.07 8.86
N CYS A 238 6.59 4.93 9.42
CA CYS A 238 6.93 3.59 8.92
C CYS A 238 6.43 3.31 7.49
N HIS A 239 5.36 3.98 7.07
CA HIS A 239 4.75 3.77 5.75
C HIS A 239 5.19 4.79 4.70
N ALA A 240 5.89 5.87 5.08
CA ALA A 240 6.19 7.01 4.21
C ALA A 240 6.96 6.64 2.94
N GLU A 241 7.90 5.68 3.02
CA GLU A 241 8.73 5.27 1.89
C GLU A 241 9.07 3.77 1.97
N HIS A 242 9.29 3.12 0.81
CA HIS A 242 9.71 1.70 0.76
C HIS A 242 10.42 1.33 -0.55
N GLY A 243 11.27 2.21 -1.03
CA GLY A 243 12.11 2.00 -2.22
C GLY A 243 11.38 2.18 -3.56
N GLY A 244 12.15 2.50 -4.59
CA GLY A 244 11.65 2.76 -5.94
C GLY A 244 11.02 1.53 -6.62
N GLY A 245 11.34 0.32 -6.16
CA GLY A 245 10.78 -0.94 -6.65
C GLY A 245 9.45 -1.35 -6.03
N ASN A 246 8.94 -0.63 -5.02
CA ASN A 246 7.60 -0.83 -4.51
C ASN A 246 6.57 -0.57 -5.62
N ASN A 247 5.55 -1.43 -5.76
CA ASN A 247 4.69 -1.42 -6.94
C ASN A 247 4.02 -0.06 -7.19
N SER A 248 3.50 0.61 -6.17
CA SER A 248 2.88 1.93 -6.35
C SER A 248 3.90 3.03 -6.63
N THR A 249 5.08 2.96 -6.02
CA THR A 249 6.20 3.87 -6.31
C THR A 249 6.72 3.67 -7.74
N PHE A 250 6.90 2.41 -8.16
CA PHE A 250 7.31 2.08 -9.53
C PHE A 250 6.27 2.53 -10.56
N THR A 251 4.98 2.38 -10.26
CA THR A 251 3.88 2.91 -11.08
C THR A 251 3.96 4.43 -11.20
N CYS A 252 4.17 5.14 -10.08
CA CYS A 252 4.38 6.59 -10.08
C CYS A 252 5.56 6.99 -10.97
N ARG A 253 6.72 6.35 -10.81
CA ARG A 253 7.93 6.60 -11.64
C ARG A 253 7.67 6.30 -13.10
N SER A 254 7.02 5.17 -13.40
CA SER A 254 6.69 4.78 -14.78
C SER A 254 5.82 5.82 -15.48
N VAL A 255 4.78 6.31 -14.80
CA VAL A 255 3.91 7.36 -15.33
C VAL A 255 4.66 8.70 -15.40
N SER A 256 5.47 9.05 -14.40
CA SER A 256 6.29 10.27 -14.39
C SER A 256 7.31 10.31 -15.52
N SER A 257 7.83 9.16 -15.96
CA SER A 257 8.80 9.06 -17.06
C SER A 257 8.24 9.53 -18.41
N THR A 258 6.92 9.67 -18.52
CA THR A 258 6.26 10.22 -19.70
C THR A 258 6.29 11.76 -19.76
N GLY A 259 6.66 12.42 -18.66
CA GLY A 259 6.58 13.88 -18.53
C GLY A 259 5.17 14.40 -18.25
N THR A 260 4.23 13.55 -17.79
CA THR A 260 2.86 13.99 -17.43
C THR A 260 2.84 14.78 -16.12
N ASP A 261 1.67 15.35 -15.79
CA ASP A 261 1.39 16.12 -14.58
C ASP A 261 1.52 15.30 -13.28
N THR A 262 1.61 16.00 -12.16
CA THR A 262 1.74 15.37 -10.82
C THR A 262 0.49 14.59 -10.42
N TYR A 263 -0.69 15.11 -10.72
CA TYR A 263 -1.95 14.51 -10.29
C TYR A 263 -2.20 13.16 -10.98
N SER A 264 -1.90 13.04 -12.27
CA SER A 264 -1.98 11.80 -13.03
C SER A 264 -1.02 10.74 -12.48
N ALA A 265 0.23 11.11 -12.19
CA ALA A 265 1.23 10.18 -11.64
C ALA A 265 0.83 9.67 -10.25
N ILE A 266 0.38 10.57 -9.38
CA ILE A 266 -0.06 10.22 -8.02
C ILE A 266 -1.36 9.41 -8.04
N ALA A 267 -2.33 9.75 -8.89
CA ALA A 267 -3.56 8.97 -9.03
C ALA A 267 -3.29 7.53 -9.50
N ALA A 268 -2.32 7.34 -10.39
CA ALA A 268 -1.86 6.01 -10.82
C ALA A 268 -1.24 5.22 -9.63
N ALA A 269 -0.43 5.87 -8.80
CA ALA A 269 0.13 5.27 -7.59
C ALA A 269 -0.97 4.87 -6.57
N VAL A 270 -1.97 5.71 -6.36
CA VAL A 270 -3.15 5.41 -5.53
C VAL A 270 -3.90 4.18 -6.08
N GLY A 271 -4.09 4.12 -7.41
CA GLY A 271 -4.71 2.97 -8.08
C GLY A 271 -3.94 1.66 -7.86
N SER A 272 -2.62 1.72 -7.95
CA SER A 272 -1.73 0.58 -7.66
C SER A 272 -1.84 0.14 -6.19
N LEU A 273 -1.76 1.10 -5.25
CA LEU A 273 -1.84 0.80 -3.82
C LEU A 273 -3.20 0.21 -3.42
N LYS A 274 -4.29 0.62 -4.07
CA LYS A 274 -5.65 0.10 -3.82
C LYS A 274 -5.76 -1.41 -4.05
N GLY A 275 -4.91 -2.00 -4.88
CA GLY A 275 -4.96 -3.42 -5.25
C GLY A 275 -4.81 -4.36 -4.03
N PRO A 276 -5.59 -5.48 -3.97
CA PRO A 276 -5.57 -6.39 -2.82
C PRO A 276 -4.22 -7.10 -2.61
N LYS A 277 -3.39 -7.18 -3.64
CA LYS A 277 -2.03 -7.74 -3.55
C LYS A 277 -0.98 -6.73 -3.10
N HIS A 278 -1.38 -5.49 -2.80
CA HIS A 278 -0.51 -4.42 -2.33
C HIS A 278 -1.06 -3.81 -1.04
N GLY A 279 -1.70 -2.65 -1.06
CA GLY A 279 -2.18 -1.99 0.16
C GLY A 279 -3.39 -2.64 0.84
N GLY A 280 -4.01 -3.65 0.22
CA GLY A 280 -5.11 -4.40 0.82
C GLY A 280 -4.70 -5.56 1.74
N ALA A 281 -3.39 -5.81 1.92
CA ALA A 281 -2.90 -6.97 2.65
C ALA A 281 -3.27 -6.96 4.14
N ASN A 282 -3.26 -5.80 4.80
CA ASN A 282 -3.61 -5.70 6.21
C ASN A 282 -5.08 -6.07 6.54
N ARG A 283 -6.02 -5.88 5.60
CA ARG A 283 -7.40 -6.40 5.76
C ARG A 283 -7.43 -7.92 5.76
N GLN A 284 -6.61 -8.56 4.93
CA GLN A 284 -6.48 -10.02 4.89
C GLN A 284 -5.86 -10.56 6.19
N VAL A 285 -4.87 -9.85 6.73
CA VAL A 285 -4.30 -10.16 8.06
C VAL A 285 -5.41 -10.17 9.11
N LEU A 286 -6.22 -9.12 9.22
CA LEU A 286 -7.29 -9.04 10.21
C LEU A 286 -8.33 -10.16 10.04
N ALA A 287 -8.75 -10.44 8.82
CA ALA A 287 -9.72 -11.51 8.54
C ALA A 287 -9.14 -12.88 8.98
N GLN A 288 -7.87 -13.14 8.67
CA GLN A 288 -7.19 -14.37 9.05
C GLN A 288 -7.00 -14.48 10.57
N PHE A 289 -6.62 -13.39 11.25
CA PHE A 289 -6.50 -13.38 12.71
C PHE A 289 -7.86 -13.55 13.41
N SER A 290 -8.94 -13.00 12.85
CA SER A 290 -10.28 -13.26 13.35
C SER A 290 -10.62 -14.76 13.28
N LEU A 291 -10.25 -15.41 12.19
CA LEU A 291 -10.40 -16.86 12.03
C LEU A 291 -9.54 -17.67 13.01
N ILE A 292 -8.26 -17.29 13.18
CA ILE A 292 -7.34 -17.95 14.11
C ILE A 292 -7.90 -17.85 15.53
N LYS A 293 -8.34 -16.65 15.96
CA LYS A 293 -8.94 -16.42 17.29
C LYS A 293 -10.17 -17.29 17.56
N GLN A 294 -10.98 -17.57 16.54
CA GLN A 294 -12.15 -18.45 16.65
C GLN A 294 -11.78 -19.95 16.67
N THR A 295 -10.66 -20.31 16.06
CA THR A 295 -10.24 -21.70 15.88
C THR A 295 -9.38 -22.19 17.05
N VAL A 296 -8.44 -21.37 17.51
CA VAL A 296 -7.52 -21.69 18.60
C VAL A 296 -8.15 -21.32 19.93
N ARG A 297 -8.25 -22.30 20.85
CA ARG A 297 -8.84 -22.06 22.17
C ARG A 297 -7.88 -21.42 23.15
N ASP A 298 -6.64 -21.89 23.16
CA ASP A 298 -5.57 -21.35 23.99
C ASP A 298 -4.53 -20.66 23.10
N TRP A 299 -4.54 -19.35 23.09
CA TRP A 299 -3.63 -18.52 22.26
C TRP A 299 -2.19 -18.51 22.76
N LYS A 300 -1.97 -19.03 23.98
CA LYS A 300 -0.61 -19.13 24.59
C LYS A 300 0.04 -20.48 24.30
N ASP A 301 -0.71 -21.41 23.74
CA ASP A 301 -0.22 -22.74 23.32
C ASP A 301 0.32 -22.64 21.88
N ASP A 302 1.64 -22.56 21.74
CA ASP A 302 2.31 -22.49 20.43
C ASP A 302 2.01 -23.70 19.54
N ASP A 303 1.75 -24.90 20.10
CA ASP A 303 1.43 -26.08 19.30
C ASP A 303 0.02 -26.00 18.75
N ALA A 304 -0.93 -25.47 19.50
CA ALA A 304 -2.30 -25.21 19.02
C ALA A 304 -2.31 -24.14 17.93
N VAL A 305 -1.51 -23.08 18.06
CA VAL A 305 -1.32 -22.05 17.02
C VAL A 305 -0.67 -22.66 15.79
N ALA A 306 0.37 -23.49 15.95
CA ALA A 306 1.07 -24.15 14.85
C ALA A 306 0.16 -25.10 14.06
N ASP A 307 -0.71 -25.87 14.74
CA ASP A 307 -1.71 -26.70 14.05
C ASP A 307 -2.66 -25.87 13.20
N CYS A 308 -3.19 -24.77 13.75
CA CYS A 308 -4.06 -23.85 13.00
C CYS A 308 -3.35 -23.25 11.77
N VAL A 309 -2.10 -22.77 11.92
CA VAL A 309 -1.28 -22.26 10.82
C VAL A 309 -1.04 -23.36 9.78
N GLY A 310 -0.77 -24.60 10.22
CA GLY A 310 -0.60 -25.75 9.33
C GLY A 310 -1.84 -26.05 8.48
N ARG A 311 -3.03 -25.98 9.07
CA ARG A 311 -4.30 -26.16 8.35
C ARG A 311 -4.52 -25.07 7.30
N ILE A 312 -4.16 -23.81 7.60
CA ILE A 312 -4.24 -22.73 6.63
C ILE A 312 -3.27 -22.99 5.47
N LEU A 313 -2.01 -23.35 5.74
CA LEU A 313 -1.01 -23.64 4.72
C LEU A 313 -1.40 -24.82 3.82
N ARG A 314 -2.04 -25.86 4.38
CA ARG A 314 -2.58 -26.99 3.62
C ARG A 314 -3.89 -26.67 2.89
N ARG A 315 -4.41 -25.43 3.00
CA ARG A 315 -5.67 -24.96 2.40
C ARG A 315 -6.93 -25.64 2.96
N GLU A 316 -6.84 -26.16 4.15
CA GLU A 316 -7.96 -26.80 4.89
C GLU A 316 -8.78 -25.78 5.67
N LEU A 317 -8.23 -24.58 5.87
CA LEU A 317 -8.84 -23.50 6.65
C LEU A 317 -8.55 -22.15 5.96
N GLY A 318 -9.48 -21.20 6.11
CA GLY A 318 -9.35 -19.85 5.56
C GLY A 318 -9.89 -19.73 4.15
N ASP A 319 -9.28 -18.89 3.34
CA ASP A 319 -9.72 -18.56 1.97
C ASP A 319 -9.22 -19.54 0.89
N GLY A 320 -8.56 -20.62 1.29
CA GLY A 320 -8.00 -21.61 0.37
C GLY A 320 -6.72 -21.18 -0.35
N SER A 321 -6.18 -20.00 -0.06
CA SER A 321 -4.93 -19.51 -0.68
C SER A 321 -3.69 -20.30 -0.24
N GLY A 322 -3.70 -20.83 0.99
CA GLY A 322 -2.52 -21.43 1.61
C GLY A 322 -1.46 -20.38 2.01
N LEU A 323 -1.87 -19.14 2.23
CA LEU A 323 -0.98 -18.04 2.64
C LEU A 323 -1.22 -17.67 4.11
N ILE A 324 -0.15 -17.39 4.82
CA ILE A 324 -0.21 -16.71 6.10
C ILE A 324 0.00 -15.23 5.84
N TYR A 325 -1.11 -14.48 5.83
CA TYR A 325 -1.08 -13.04 5.58
C TYR A 325 -0.31 -12.32 6.70
N GLY A 326 0.49 -11.34 6.31
CA GLY A 326 1.43 -10.68 7.21
C GLY A 326 2.79 -11.38 7.34
N MET A 327 2.96 -12.61 6.79
CA MET A 327 4.24 -13.32 6.77
C MET A 327 4.89 -13.29 5.38
N GLY A 328 6.21 -13.07 5.38
CA GLY A 328 7.03 -13.01 4.16
C GLY A 328 7.09 -11.61 3.55
N HIS A 329 8.20 -11.31 2.92
CA HIS A 329 8.48 -10.06 2.23
C HIS A 329 9.32 -10.29 0.98
N ALA A 330 9.19 -9.40 -0.01
CA ALA A 330 9.93 -9.51 -1.26
C ALA A 330 11.46 -9.28 -1.11
N VAL A 331 11.87 -8.51 -0.10
CA VAL A 331 13.27 -8.14 0.17
C VAL A 331 13.72 -8.61 1.55
N TYR A 332 12.98 -8.27 2.61
CA TYR A 332 13.36 -8.64 3.97
C TYR A 332 13.36 -10.16 4.19
N THR A 333 14.30 -10.62 5.00
CA THR A 333 14.53 -12.04 5.30
C THR A 333 14.38 -12.32 6.80
N LEU A 334 15.31 -11.83 7.63
CA LEU A 334 15.32 -12.09 9.09
C LEU A 334 14.35 -11.19 9.85
N SER A 335 14.18 -9.95 9.43
CA SER A 335 13.24 -9.00 10.05
C SER A 335 12.83 -7.90 9.09
N ASP A 336 11.66 -7.31 9.31
CA ASP A 336 11.23 -6.02 8.75
C ASP A 336 11.39 -4.97 9.84
N PRO A 337 12.22 -3.93 9.69
CA PRO A 337 12.47 -2.93 10.75
C PRO A 337 11.19 -2.21 11.19
N ARG A 338 10.23 -2.01 10.27
CA ARG A 338 8.93 -1.41 10.60
C ARG A 338 8.12 -2.28 11.55
N THR A 339 8.15 -3.59 11.33
CA THR A 339 7.46 -4.58 12.17
C THR A 339 8.04 -4.58 13.59
N VAL A 340 9.38 -4.55 13.71
CA VAL A 340 10.05 -4.49 15.01
C VAL A 340 9.65 -3.23 15.78
N ILE A 341 9.70 -2.07 15.12
CA ILE A 341 9.34 -0.77 15.70
C ILE A 341 7.87 -0.75 16.14
N LEU A 342 6.96 -1.14 15.26
CA LEU A 342 5.51 -1.11 15.53
C LEU A 342 5.12 -2.06 16.65
N ARG A 343 5.64 -3.29 16.66
CA ARG A 343 5.38 -4.28 17.71
C ARG A 343 5.81 -3.77 19.10
N GLN A 344 7.00 -3.19 19.19
CA GLN A 344 7.50 -2.64 20.46
C GLN A 344 6.65 -1.47 20.95
N SER A 345 6.31 -0.53 20.06
CA SER A 345 5.55 0.68 20.39
C SER A 345 4.08 0.38 20.71
N ALA A 346 3.51 -0.67 20.11
CA ALA A 346 2.12 -1.05 20.31
C ALA A 346 1.84 -1.66 21.69
N ARG A 347 2.85 -2.24 22.38
CA ARG A 347 2.66 -3.04 23.60
C ARG A 347 2.00 -2.27 24.75
N THR A 348 2.39 -1.02 24.94
CA THR A 348 1.81 -0.16 25.99
C THR A 348 0.32 0.10 25.74
N LEU A 349 -0.03 0.51 24.54
CA LEU A 349 -1.43 0.77 24.19
C LEU A 349 -2.25 -0.52 24.17
N ALA A 350 -1.68 -1.64 23.72
CA ALA A 350 -2.32 -2.95 23.77
C ALA A 350 -2.71 -3.35 25.20
N ALA A 351 -1.81 -3.13 26.18
CA ALA A 351 -2.11 -3.40 27.58
C ALA A 351 -3.22 -2.49 28.11
N GLN A 352 -3.21 -1.20 27.78
CA GLN A 352 -4.24 -0.25 28.19
C GLN A 352 -5.62 -0.56 27.60
N ARG A 353 -5.65 -1.07 26.37
CA ARG A 353 -6.88 -1.43 25.63
C ARG A 353 -7.36 -2.86 25.89
N GLY A 354 -6.64 -3.65 26.72
CA GLY A 354 -6.96 -5.05 26.97
C GLY A 354 -6.74 -5.96 25.74
N MET A 355 -5.87 -5.56 24.82
CA MET A 355 -5.56 -6.27 23.57
C MET A 355 -4.15 -6.89 23.57
N LEU A 356 -3.56 -7.10 24.75
CA LEU A 356 -2.22 -7.67 24.85
C LEU A 356 -2.20 -9.13 24.38
N ASP A 357 -3.23 -9.90 24.69
CA ASP A 357 -3.33 -11.30 24.27
C ASP A 357 -3.42 -11.41 22.72
N GLU A 358 -4.07 -10.45 22.03
CA GLU A 358 -4.08 -10.40 20.56
C GLU A 358 -2.68 -10.10 19.99
N LEU A 359 -1.94 -9.20 20.61
CA LEU A 359 -0.56 -8.90 20.20
C LEU A 359 0.33 -10.13 20.40
N GLU A 360 0.21 -10.83 21.52
CA GLU A 360 0.95 -12.05 21.82
C GLU A 360 0.59 -13.20 20.88
N LEU A 361 -0.68 -13.31 20.46
CA LEU A 361 -1.09 -14.25 19.43
C LEU A 361 -0.43 -13.95 18.07
N MET A 362 -0.33 -12.67 17.68
CA MET A 362 0.40 -12.30 16.46
C MET A 362 1.87 -12.68 16.53
N GLU A 363 2.51 -12.45 17.68
CA GLU A 363 3.88 -12.87 17.94
C GLU A 363 4.04 -14.40 17.90
N ALA A 364 3.06 -15.16 18.39
CA ALA A 364 3.04 -16.61 18.29
C ALA A 364 2.95 -17.09 16.84
N VAL A 365 2.04 -16.50 16.04
CA VAL A 365 1.94 -16.82 14.60
C VAL A 365 3.23 -16.49 13.86
N GLU A 366 3.85 -15.33 14.13
CA GLU A 366 5.16 -14.97 13.57
C GLU A 366 6.23 -16.04 13.90
N ARG A 367 6.27 -16.47 15.16
CA ARG A 367 7.26 -17.43 15.67
C ARG A 367 7.11 -18.84 15.09
N VAL A 368 5.86 -19.34 14.98
CA VAL A 368 5.62 -20.74 14.55
C VAL A 368 5.62 -20.91 13.04
N THR A 369 5.24 -19.88 12.27
CA THR A 369 5.04 -19.99 10.81
C THR A 369 6.25 -20.50 10.04
N PRO A 370 7.50 -20.06 10.26
CA PRO A 370 8.65 -20.56 9.50
C PRO A 370 8.86 -22.06 9.67
N ARG A 371 8.74 -22.57 10.90
CA ARG A 371 8.86 -24.00 11.21
C ARG A 371 7.76 -24.80 10.51
N VAL A 372 6.51 -24.42 10.68
CA VAL A 372 5.34 -25.12 10.11
C VAL A 372 5.40 -25.09 8.58
N PHE A 373 5.86 -23.98 7.98
CA PHE A 373 6.05 -23.88 6.54
C PHE A 373 7.10 -24.89 6.05
N ALA A 374 8.24 -25.01 6.73
CA ALA A 374 9.29 -25.97 6.37
C ALA A 374 8.80 -27.41 6.48
N GLU A 375 8.07 -27.76 7.54
CA GLU A 375 7.50 -29.09 7.75
C GLU A 375 6.50 -29.50 6.63
N ILE A 376 5.69 -28.56 6.15
CA ILE A 376 4.66 -28.83 5.12
C ILE A 376 5.26 -28.85 3.71
N THR A 377 6.17 -27.93 3.40
CA THR A 377 6.69 -27.77 2.03
C THR A 377 7.97 -28.58 1.77
N GLY A 378 8.63 -29.07 2.80
CA GLY A 378 9.93 -29.71 2.71
C GLY A 378 11.09 -28.75 2.38
N HIS A 379 10.85 -27.45 2.44
CA HIS A 379 11.82 -26.41 2.14
C HIS A 379 11.93 -25.40 3.26
N GLU A 380 13.13 -25.27 3.82
CA GLU A 380 13.42 -24.16 4.74
C GLU A 380 13.40 -22.85 3.95
N LYS A 381 12.59 -21.91 4.44
CA LYS A 381 12.53 -20.56 3.91
C LYS A 381 12.67 -19.56 5.05
N VAL A 382 13.73 -18.78 4.99
CA VAL A 382 13.87 -17.62 5.89
C VAL A 382 12.79 -16.62 5.58
N MET A 383 11.91 -16.34 6.52
CA MET A 383 10.81 -15.39 6.37
C MET A 383 10.53 -14.68 7.69
N CYS A 384 10.17 -13.42 7.61
CA CYS A 384 9.76 -12.60 8.75
C CYS A 384 8.35 -12.05 8.53
N ALA A 385 7.75 -11.53 9.60
CA ALA A 385 6.55 -10.72 9.49
C ALA A 385 6.84 -9.44 8.71
N ASN A 386 5.86 -9.00 7.91
CA ASN A 386 5.90 -7.71 7.23
C ASN A 386 5.03 -6.67 7.98
N VAL A 387 5.08 -5.41 7.56
CA VAL A 387 4.42 -4.30 8.26
C VAL A 387 2.91 -4.50 8.44
N ASP A 388 2.24 -5.23 7.55
CA ASP A 388 0.80 -5.47 7.62
C ASP A 388 0.42 -6.38 8.80
N MET A 389 1.34 -7.20 9.32
CA MET A 389 1.12 -8.06 10.48
C MET A 389 0.60 -7.26 11.69
N TYR A 390 1.27 -6.14 12.03
CA TYR A 390 0.97 -5.40 13.25
C TYR A 390 0.20 -4.09 13.01
N SER A 391 0.31 -3.48 11.82
CA SER A 391 -0.36 -2.20 11.55
C SER A 391 -1.88 -2.29 11.67
N GLY A 392 -2.48 -3.41 11.25
CA GLY A 392 -3.92 -3.64 11.38
C GLY A 392 -4.39 -3.68 12.84
N LEU A 393 -3.66 -4.35 13.72
CA LEU A 393 -3.95 -4.39 15.16
C LEU A 393 -3.82 -3.00 15.79
N ILE A 394 -2.76 -2.26 15.44
CA ILE A 394 -2.58 -0.88 15.91
C ILE A 394 -3.78 -0.02 15.51
N TYR A 395 -4.22 -0.11 14.27
CA TYR A 395 -5.38 0.65 13.82
C TYR A 395 -6.67 0.25 14.56
N GLN A 396 -6.83 -1.02 14.92
CA GLN A 396 -7.94 -1.46 15.78
C GLN A 396 -7.84 -0.86 17.20
N MET A 397 -6.65 -0.83 17.81
CA MET A 397 -6.44 -0.19 19.11
C MET A 397 -6.73 1.32 19.10
N LEU A 398 -6.58 1.95 17.93
CA LEU A 398 -6.89 3.37 17.69
C LEU A 398 -8.36 3.60 17.29
N ASP A 399 -9.21 2.58 17.31
CA ASP A 399 -10.59 2.64 16.82
C ASP A 399 -10.71 3.15 15.37
N ILE A 400 -9.67 2.88 14.55
CA ILE A 400 -9.66 3.21 13.14
C ILE A 400 -10.30 2.05 12.36
N PRO A 401 -11.35 2.30 11.58
CA PRO A 401 -12.05 1.25 10.87
C PRO A 401 -11.26 0.69 9.67
N PRO A 402 -11.49 -0.59 9.28
CA PRO A 402 -10.76 -1.23 8.18
C PRO A 402 -10.86 -0.51 6.83
N ASP A 403 -11.89 0.33 6.63
CA ASP A 403 -12.03 1.17 5.43
C ASP A 403 -10.93 2.21 5.28
N LEU A 404 -10.28 2.58 6.38
CA LEU A 404 -9.21 3.59 6.42
C LEU A 404 -7.79 3.00 6.44
N PHE A 405 -7.60 1.69 6.52
CA PHE A 405 -6.27 1.08 6.60
C PHE A 405 -5.41 1.38 5.35
N THR A 406 -5.92 1.05 4.17
CA THR A 406 -5.23 1.38 2.92
C THR A 406 -5.17 2.89 2.64
N PRO A 407 -6.22 3.70 2.91
CA PRO A 407 -6.13 5.16 2.87
C PRO A 407 -5.04 5.75 3.75
N LEU A 408 -4.86 5.28 4.99
CA LEU A 408 -3.76 5.73 5.87
C LEU A 408 -2.38 5.38 5.31
N PHE A 409 -2.28 4.19 4.70
CA PHE A 409 -1.08 3.84 3.97
C PHE A 409 -0.79 4.85 2.84
N ALA A 410 -1.83 5.28 2.08
CA ALA A 410 -1.68 6.29 1.04
C ALA A 410 -1.33 7.68 1.62
N VAL A 411 -1.93 8.07 2.75
CA VAL A 411 -1.63 9.32 3.47
C VAL A 411 -0.15 9.41 3.86
N ALA A 412 0.43 8.31 4.26
CA ALA A 412 1.86 8.25 4.56
C ALA A 412 2.72 8.22 3.27
N ARG A 413 2.38 7.31 2.34
CA ARG A 413 3.19 7.01 1.16
C ARG A 413 3.19 8.11 0.10
N ILE A 414 2.23 9.04 0.12
CA ILE A 414 2.23 10.20 -0.79
C ILE A 414 3.56 10.94 -0.76
N THR A 415 4.20 11.02 0.41
CA THR A 415 5.50 11.66 0.61
C THR A 415 6.59 10.98 -0.23
N GLY A 416 6.69 9.65 -0.14
CA GLY A 416 7.62 8.86 -0.94
C GLY A 416 7.31 8.94 -2.44
N TRP A 417 6.03 8.91 -2.83
CA TRP A 417 5.65 9.05 -4.25
C TRP A 417 6.07 10.41 -4.81
N CYS A 418 5.83 11.50 -4.08
CA CYS A 418 6.24 12.84 -4.49
C CYS A 418 7.76 12.96 -4.63
N ALA A 419 8.51 12.44 -3.65
CA ALA A 419 9.97 12.44 -3.70
C ALA A 419 10.50 11.65 -4.92
N HIS A 420 9.97 10.46 -5.18
CA HIS A 420 10.36 9.66 -6.34
C HIS A 420 9.93 10.27 -7.68
N ARG A 421 8.77 10.94 -7.72
CA ARG A 421 8.34 11.68 -8.91
C ARG A 421 9.30 12.82 -9.23
N MET A 422 9.63 13.65 -8.24
CA MET A 422 10.57 14.75 -8.43
C MET A 422 11.92 14.22 -8.91
N GLU A 423 12.45 13.18 -8.27
CA GLU A 423 13.70 12.55 -8.70
C GLU A 423 13.62 12.07 -10.16
N GLU A 424 12.54 11.36 -10.55
CA GLU A 424 12.39 10.84 -11.91
C GLU A 424 12.38 11.95 -12.97
N VAL A 425 11.62 13.01 -12.73
CA VAL A 425 11.50 14.13 -13.66
C VAL A 425 12.81 14.93 -13.74
N LEU A 426 13.44 15.21 -12.59
CA LEU A 426 14.63 16.07 -12.53
C LEU A 426 15.92 15.39 -12.99
N THR A 427 16.00 14.06 -12.89
CA THR A 427 17.17 13.32 -13.39
C THR A 427 17.13 13.08 -14.90
N GLY A 428 16.08 13.49 -15.58
CA GLY A 428 15.95 13.38 -17.04
C GLY A 428 15.92 11.94 -17.52
N GLY A 429 15.23 11.07 -16.78
CA GLY A 429 15.07 9.65 -17.07
C GLY A 429 14.50 9.39 -18.47
N ARG A 430 14.80 8.23 -19.03
CA ARG A 430 14.20 7.78 -20.28
C ARG A 430 12.79 7.23 -20.01
N LEU A 431 11.88 7.43 -20.97
CA LEU A 431 10.58 6.77 -20.96
C LEU A 431 10.71 5.27 -20.69
N TYR A 432 10.02 4.77 -19.68
CA TYR A 432 10.02 3.34 -19.36
C TYR A 432 9.29 2.55 -20.45
N ARG A 433 10.05 1.75 -21.18
CA ARG A 433 9.56 0.94 -22.30
C ARG A 433 10.15 -0.47 -22.26
N PRO A 434 9.67 -1.32 -21.34
CA PRO A 434 10.14 -2.71 -21.29
C PRO A 434 9.74 -3.48 -22.57
N ALA A 435 10.55 -4.45 -22.94
CA ALA A 435 10.27 -5.32 -24.07
C ALA A 435 9.26 -6.41 -23.68
N TYR A 436 8.32 -6.69 -24.59
CA TYR A 436 7.42 -7.82 -24.47
C TYR A 436 7.60 -8.78 -25.65
N LYS A 437 7.72 -10.07 -25.38
CA LYS A 437 7.81 -11.11 -26.40
C LYS A 437 6.40 -11.50 -26.86
N SER A 438 6.09 -11.30 -28.14
CA SER A 438 4.85 -11.81 -28.73
C SER A 438 4.90 -13.35 -28.79
N LEU A 439 3.85 -13.99 -28.31
CA LEU A 439 3.62 -15.43 -28.41
C LEU A 439 2.68 -15.77 -29.60
N THR A 440 2.15 -14.76 -30.27
CA THR A 440 1.26 -14.92 -31.43
C THR A 440 2.07 -14.96 -32.71
N ARG A 441 1.87 -16.00 -33.53
CA ARG A 441 2.46 -16.08 -34.87
C ARG A 441 1.77 -15.10 -35.82
N HIS A 442 2.48 -14.66 -36.86
CA HIS A 442 1.88 -13.88 -37.94
C HIS A 442 0.69 -14.65 -38.56
N ARG A 443 -0.38 -13.93 -38.86
CA ARG A 443 -1.58 -14.45 -39.52
C ARG A 443 -1.91 -13.55 -40.71
N GLU A 444 -2.31 -14.15 -41.80
CA GLU A 444 -2.82 -13.40 -42.94
C GLU A 444 -4.21 -12.83 -42.63
N TYR A 445 -4.50 -11.65 -43.19
CA TYR A 445 -5.82 -11.04 -43.06
C TYR A 445 -6.84 -11.82 -43.93
N ILE A 446 -7.90 -12.27 -43.30
CA ILE A 446 -9.02 -12.94 -43.97
C ILE A 446 -10.16 -11.91 -44.14
N PRO A 447 -10.60 -11.62 -45.37
CA PRO A 447 -11.75 -10.71 -45.61
C PRO A 447 -13.01 -11.18 -44.87
N MET A 448 -13.84 -10.24 -44.41
CA MET A 448 -15.03 -10.52 -43.63
C MET A 448 -15.93 -11.60 -44.25
N ALA A 449 -16.17 -11.52 -45.53
CA ALA A 449 -17.02 -12.47 -46.26
C ALA A 449 -16.47 -13.91 -46.32
N ALA A 450 -15.15 -14.07 -46.10
CA ALA A 450 -14.49 -15.37 -46.11
C ALA A 450 -14.27 -15.95 -44.71
N ARG A 451 -14.67 -15.23 -43.64
CA ARG A 451 -14.55 -15.69 -42.27
C ARG A 451 -15.66 -16.69 -41.96
N THR A 452 -15.28 -17.89 -41.56
CA THR A 452 -16.22 -18.91 -41.11
C THR A 452 -16.12 -19.03 -39.58
N TYR A 453 -17.24 -18.85 -38.88
CA TYR A 453 -17.31 -19.07 -37.42
C TYR A 453 -17.38 -20.58 -37.20
N ARG A 454 -16.30 -21.16 -36.70
CA ARG A 454 -16.33 -22.52 -36.15
C ARG A 454 -16.85 -22.44 -34.73
N LYS A 455 -18.07 -22.91 -34.46
CA LYS A 455 -18.52 -23.23 -33.10
C LYS A 455 -17.63 -24.38 -32.56
N ASN A 456 -16.52 -24.04 -31.91
CA ASN A 456 -15.85 -25.03 -31.09
C ASN A 456 -16.67 -25.23 -29.80
N PRO A 457 -16.98 -26.48 -29.44
CA PRO A 457 -17.58 -26.74 -28.15
C PRO A 457 -16.62 -26.24 -27.05
N LEU A 458 -17.18 -25.50 -26.09
CA LEU A 458 -16.45 -25.07 -24.88
C LEU A 458 -15.79 -26.31 -24.25
N PRO A 459 -14.50 -26.26 -23.90
CA PRO A 459 -13.94 -27.29 -23.02
C PRO A 459 -14.77 -27.32 -21.74
N ALA A 460 -15.14 -28.53 -21.31
CA ALA A 460 -15.88 -28.70 -20.06
C ALA A 460 -15.19 -27.92 -18.93
N GLU A 461 -15.96 -27.09 -18.22
CA GLU A 461 -15.47 -26.37 -17.05
C GLU A 461 -14.82 -27.37 -16.09
N LYS A 462 -13.51 -27.27 -15.89
CA LYS A 462 -12.91 -27.81 -14.67
C LYS A 462 -13.38 -26.86 -13.56
N ARG A 463 -14.37 -27.31 -12.80
CA ARG A 463 -14.70 -26.77 -11.49
C ARG A 463 -13.48 -27.06 -10.58
N ASP A 464 -12.71 -26.04 -10.28
CA ASP A 464 -11.76 -26.00 -9.17
C ASP A 464 -12.27 -25.02 -8.12
#